data_04d8fbc4d9e095bed53eae96d3182eee
#
_entry.id   04d8fbc4d9e095bed53eae96d3182eee
#
_cell.length_a   1.000
_cell.length_b   1.000
_cell.length_c   1.000
_cell.angle_alpha   90.00
_cell.angle_beta   90.00
_cell.angle_gamma   90.00
#
_symmetry.space_group_name_H-M   'P 1'
#
loop_
_entity.id
_entity.type
_entity.pdbx_description
1 polymer ?
#
loop_
_entity_poly.entity_id
_entity_poly.type
_entity_poly.pdbx_seq_one_letter_code
_entity_poly.pdbx_strand_id
1 'polypeptide(L)'
;MGLFGKKENTARTLPRHIAIVMDGNGRWAKKRGLPRSAGHVAGAKTFKTIARYCNKIGLEYLTVYAFSTENWKRPKEEVDGIMNLLRDYLKDAENFKDENIKVRFLGDRTPLADDIKALMLKNEDGSKDATGLNLNIAINYGGRDEIVHAVKKIIAAGIPESKITEQLISDNLYTAGMPDPDFIIRPSGEYRTSNY
;
A
#
# COMPACT_ATOMS: atom_id res chain seq x y z
N MET A 1 -1.61 55.36 8.54
CA MET A 1 -0.42 54.47 8.58
C MET A 1 -0.92 53.03 8.71
N GLY A 2 -1.07 52.37 7.58
CA GLY A 2 -1.71 51.02 7.53
C GLY A 2 -0.64 49.94 7.63
N LEU A 3 -0.71 49.17 8.70
CA LEU A 3 0.04 47.92 8.88
C LEU A 3 -0.71 46.79 8.18
N PHE A 4 -0.56 46.67 6.86
CA PHE A 4 -0.92 45.44 6.17
C PHE A 4 0.29 44.51 6.20
N GLY A 5 0.28 43.58 7.18
CA GLY A 5 1.21 42.48 7.21
C GLY A 5 1.10 41.67 5.90
N LYS A 6 2.22 41.53 5.17
CA LYS A 6 2.34 40.55 4.09
C LYS A 6 1.94 39.18 4.63
N LYS A 7 0.85 38.62 4.15
CA LYS A 7 0.61 37.18 4.27
C LYS A 7 1.78 36.48 3.61
N GLU A 8 2.67 35.90 4.40
CA GLU A 8 3.62 34.91 3.88
C GLU A 8 2.78 33.77 3.29
N ASN A 9 2.82 33.67 1.99
CA ASN A 9 2.26 32.57 1.25
C ASN A 9 3.24 31.38 1.43
N THR A 10 3.22 30.76 2.60
CA THR A 10 3.90 29.48 2.82
C THR A 10 3.20 28.48 1.92
N ALA A 11 3.71 28.29 0.70
CA ALA A 11 3.31 27.20 -0.15
C ALA A 11 3.42 25.91 0.69
N ARG A 12 2.28 25.31 1.02
CA ARG A 12 2.25 24.03 1.72
C ARG A 12 2.88 23.01 0.78
N THR A 13 4.12 22.61 1.06
CA THR A 13 4.77 21.51 0.36
C THR A 13 4.05 20.24 0.76
N LEU A 14 3.46 19.57 -0.23
CA LEU A 14 2.92 18.23 -0.02
C LEU A 14 4.07 17.27 0.29
N PRO A 15 3.86 16.27 1.16
CA PRO A 15 4.78 15.15 1.28
C PRO A 15 4.89 14.47 -0.09
N ARG A 16 6.02 13.86 -0.35
CA ARG A 16 6.23 13.10 -1.57
C ARG A 16 5.58 11.73 -1.51
N HIS A 17 5.66 11.07 -0.35
CA HIS A 17 5.17 9.71 -0.13
C HIS A 17 4.47 9.58 1.23
N ILE A 18 3.23 9.11 1.21
CA ILE A 18 2.45 8.77 2.41
C ILE A 18 2.22 7.27 2.45
N ALA A 19 2.45 6.65 3.62
CA ALA A 19 2.08 5.26 3.86
C ALA A 19 0.88 5.17 4.82
N ILE A 20 -0.06 4.25 4.58
CA ILE A 20 -1.26 4.06 5.40
C ILE A 20 -1.39 2.61 5.84
N VAL A 21 -1.47 2.38 7.15
CA VAL A 21 -1.86 1.07 7.71
C VAL A 21 -3.37 1.05 7.87
N MET A 22 -4.06 0.21 7.09
CA MET A 22 -5.53 0.07 7.15
C MET A 22 -5.95 -0.74 8.37
N ASP A 23 -5.96 -0.11 9.54
CA ASP A 23 -6.37 -0.72 10.81
C ASP A 23 -7.67 -0.11 11.34
N GLY A 24 -8.37 -0.86 12.20
CA GLY A 24 -9.56 -0.41 12.90
C GLY A 24 -10.89 -0.76 12.23
N ASN A 25 -10.90 -1.28 10.99
CA ASN A 25 -12.11 -1.61 10.26
C ASN A 25 -13.02 -2.61 11.01
N GLY A 26 -12.45 -3.66 11.59
CA GLY A 26 -13.21 -4.63 12.41
C GLY A 26 -13.77 -4.02 13.70
N ARG A 27 -13.03 -3.11 14.36
CA ARG A 27 -13.49 -2.39 15.55
C ARG A 27 -14.62 -1.41 15.20
N TRP A 28 -14.49 -0.74 14.05
CA TRP A 28 -15.52 0.14 13.51
C TRP A 28 -16.84 -0.60 13.28
N ALA A 29 -16.81 -1.79 12.68
CA ALA A 29 -17.98 -2.64 12.47
C ALA A 29 -18.59 -3.09 13.80
N LYS A 30 -17.77 -3.61 14.73
CA LYS A 30 -18.22 -4.08 16.05
C LYS A 30 -18.93 -2.97 16.84
N LYS A 31 -18.43 -1.74 16.82
CA LYS A 31 -19.07 -0.58 17.49
C LYS A 31 -20.47 -0.26 16.90
N ARG A 32 -20.80 -0.79 15.72
CA ARG A 32 -22.10 -0.61 15.03
C ARG A 32 -22.98 -1.86 15.03
N GLY A 33 -22.59 -2.90 15.78
CA GLY A 33 -23.32 -4.18 15.77
C GLY A 33 -23.19 -4.94 14.44
N LEU A 34 -22.21 -4.60 13.59
CA LEU A 34 -22.01 -5.20 12.27
C LEU A 34 -20.93 -6.27 12.30
N PRO A 35 -20.98 -7.26 11.40
CA PRO A 35 -19.91 -8.25 11.24
C PRO A 35 -18.61 -7.57 10.77
N ARG A 36 -17.45 -8.16 11.09
CA ARG A 36 -16.13 -7.62 10.70
C ARG A 36 -15.99 -7.39 9.19
N SER A 37 -16.59 -8.26 8.39
CA SER A 37 -16.62 -8.16 6.93
C SER A 37 -17.21 -6.84 6.43
N ALA A 38 -18.27 -6.35 7.06
CA ALA A 38 -18.84 -5.04 6.72
C ALA A 38 -17.84 -3.89 6.97
N GLY A 39 -17.00 -4.02 7.99
CA GLY A 39 -15.91 -3.07 8.25
C GLY A 39 -14.86 -3.09 7.15
N HIS A 40 -14.47 -4.28 6.65
CA HIS A 40 -13.52 -4.39 5.55
C HIS A 40 -14.06 -3.78 4.26
N VAL A 41 -15.35 -4.00 3.93
CA VAL A 41 -16.02 -3.38 2.77
C VAL A 41 -16.03 -1.85 2.90
N ALA A 42 -16.40 -1.32 4.07
CA ALA A 42 -16.38 0.13 4.32
C ALA A 42 -14.97 0.71 4.19
N GLY A 43 -13.95 -0.01 4.70
CA GLY A 43 -12.53 0.36 4.59
C GLY A 43 -12.07 0.42 3.13
N ALA A 44 -12.42 -0.58 2.32
CA ALA A 44 -12.09 -0.60 0.89
C ALA A 44 -12.71 0.58 0.13
N LYS A 45 -13.96 0.95 0.44
CA LYS A 45 -14.62 2.13 -0.13
C LYS A 45 -13.91 3.42 0.27
N THR A 46 -13.54 3.55 1.54
CA THR A 46 -12.80 4.71 2.05
C THR A 46 -11.43 4.82 1.38
N PHE A 47 -10.73 3.70 1.20
CA PHE A 47 -9.45 3.65 0.51
C PHE A 47 -9.54 4.20 -0.93
N LYS A 48 -10.53 3.78 -1.71
CA LYS A 48 -10.75 4.34 -3.07
C LYS A 48 -10.89 5.86 -3.04
N THR A 49 -11.67 6.38 -2.08
CA THR A 49 -11.86 7.83 -1.92
C THR A 49 -10.55 8.54 -1.59
N ILE A 50 -9.74 7.97 -0.70
CA ILE A 50 -8.45 8.53 -0.31
C ILE A 50 -7.45 8.49 -1.48
N ALA A 51 -7.37 7.38 -2.23
CA ALA A 51 -6.48 7.27 -3.38
C ALA A 51 -6.80 8.33 -4.44
N ARG A 52 -8.08 8.52 -4.77
CA ARG A 52 -8.54 9.57 -5.68
C ARG A 52 -8.21 10.97 -5.18
N TYR A 53 -8.42 11.20 -3.89
CA TYR A 53 -8.08 12.49 -3.28
C TYR A 53 -6.57 12.77 -3.35
N CYS A 54 -5.74 11.78 -3.01
CA CYS A 54 -4.28 11.87 -3.11
C CYS A 54 -3.84 12.18 -4.55
N ASN A 55 -4.43 11.50 -5.54
CA ASN A 55 -4.17 11.82 -6.95
C ASN A 55 -4.57 13.25 -7.31
N LYS A 56 -5.77 13.69 -6.89
CA LYS A 56 -6.29 15.04 -7.16
C LYS A 56 -5.42 16.15 -6.59
N ILE A 57 -4.81 15.95 -5.42
CA ILE A 57 -3.94 16.96 -4.79
C ILE A 57 -2.49 16.90 -5.31
N GLY A 58 -2.15 15.94 -6.19
CA GLY A 58 -0.81 15.80 -6.75
C GLY A 58 0.19 15.08 -5.85
N LEU A 59 -0.27 14.19 -4.94
CA LEU A 59 0.63 13.31 -4.18
C LEU A 59 1.35 12.38 -5.15
N GLU A 60 2.68 12.21 -4.99
CA GLU A 60 3.47 11.38 -5.90
C GLU A 60 3.33 9.89 -5.59
N TYR A 61 3.39 9.49 -4.31
CA TYR A 61 3.31 8.10 -3.86
C TYR A 61 2.33 7.93 -2.71
N LEU A 62 1.48 6.90 -2.81
CA LEU A 62 0.64 6.41 -1.72
C LEU A 62 0.86 4.92 -1.55
N THR A 63 1.34 4.48 -0.40
CA THR A 63 1.45 3.05 -0.07
C THR A 63 0.41 2.66 0.98
N VAL A 64 -0.31 1.57 0.74
CA VAL A 64 -1.37 1.10 1.64
C VAL A 64 -1.13 -0.34 2.06
N TYR A 65 -1.07 -0.59 3.38
CA TYR A 65 -0.92 -1.92 3.95
C TYR A 65 -2.28 -2.61 4.03
N ALA A 66 -2.58 -3.44 3.04
CA ALA A 66 -3.88 -4.09 2.89
C ALA A 66 -3.95 -5.47 3.56
N PHE A 67 -2.89 -6.29 3.44
CA PHE A 67 -2.83 -7.63 4.01
C PHE A 67 -1.41 -8.01 4.38
N SER A 68 -1.18 -8.28 5.68
CA SER A 68 0.14 -8.66 6.19
C SER A 68 0.36 -10.17 6.14
N THR A 69 1.63 -10.62 6.16
CA THR A 69 2.01 -12.02 6.30
C THR A 69 1.41 -12.66 7.55
N GLU A 70 1.25 -11.90 8.64
CA GLU A 70 0.64 -12.38 9.89
C GLU A 70 -0.87 -12.59 9.76
N ASN A 71 -1.54 -11.99 8.79
CA ASN A 71 -2.99 -12.10 8.62
C ASN A 71 -3.43 -13.51 8.21
N TRP A 72 -2.55 -14.34 7.66
CA TRP A 72 -2.82 -15.74 7.40
C TRP A 72 -3.16 -16.56 8.66
N LYS A 73 -2.75 -16.08 9.84
CA LYS A 73 -3.06 -16.71 11.14
C LYS A 73 -4.49 -16.44 11.62
N ARG A 74 -5.26 -15.61 10.93
CA ARG A 74 -6.66 -15.34 11.25
C ARG A 74 -7.54 -16.55 10.93
N PRO A 75 -8.76 -16.62 11.49
CA PRO A 75 -9.72 -17.65 11.10
C PRO A 75 -9.89 -17.70 9.57
N LYS A 76 -9.98 -18.92 9.04
CA LYS A 76 -10.06 -19.14 7.58
C LYS A 76 -11.17 -18.32 6.92
N GLU A 77 -12.35 -18.26 7.54
CA GLU A 77 -13.49 -17.49 7.03
C GLU A 77 -13.19 -15.99 6.90
N GLU A 78 -12.40 -15.42 7.83
CA GLU A 78 -11.98 -14.00 7.75
C GLU A 78 -10.98 -13.82 6.61
N VAL A 79 -10.02 -14.72 6.46
CA VAL A 79 -9.03 -14.68 5.36
C VAL A 79 -9.74 -14.83 4.01
N ASP A 80 -10.63 -15.81 3.86
CA ASP A 80 -11.39 -16.03 2.63
C ASP A 80 -12.24 -14.79 2.28
N GLY A 81 -12.86 -14.18 3.29
CA GLY A 81 -13.62 -12.93 3.11
C GLY A 81 -12.76 -11.77 2.63
N ILE A 82 -11.55 -11.61 3.16
CA ILE A 82 -10.60 -10.58 2.72
C ILE A 82 -10.12 -10.85 1.29
N MET A 83 -9.82 -12.11 0.95
CA MET A 83 -9.39 -12.49 -0.41
C MET A 83 -10.50 -12.27 -1.44
N ASN A 84 -11.76 -12.55 -1.09
CA ASN A 84 -12.90 -12.26 -1.95
C ASN A 84 -13.08 -10.74 -2.17
N LEU A 85 -12.97 -9.95 -1.09
CA LEU A 85 -13.00 -8.49 -1.20
C LEU A 85 -11.86 -7.95 -2.05
N LEU A 86 -10.66 -8.54 -1.95
CA LEU A 86 -9.53 -8.20 -2.79
C LEU A 86 -9.82 -8.49 -4.27
N ARG A 87 -10.41 -9.65 -4.59
CA ARG A 87 -10.84 -9.97 -5.97
C ARG A 87 -11.81 -8.93 -6.54
N ASP A 88 -12.81 -8.58 -5.76
CA ASP A 88 -13.81 -7.57 -6.17
C ASP A 88 -13.15 -6.21 -6.36
N TYR A 89 -12.23 -5.86 -5.44
CA TYR A 89 -11.47 -4.62 -5.55
C TYR A 89 -10.60 -4.58 -6.81
N LEU A 90 -9.88 -5.67 -7.12
CA LEU A 90 -9.00 -5.76 -8.29
C LEU A 90 -9.78 -5.71 -9.61
N LYS A 91 -11.00 -6.25 -9.66
CA LYS A 91 -11.90 -6.11 -10.82
C LYS A 91 -12.33 -4.66 -11.02
N ASP A 92 -12.67 -3.97 -9.93
CA ASP A 92 -13.07 -2.56 -9.97
C ASP A 92 -11.87 -1.61 -10.22
N ALA A 93 -10.65 -2.03 -9.90
CA ALA A 93 -9.44 -1.20 -10.01
C ALA A 93 -9.01 -0.95 -11.47
N GLU A 94 -9.62 -1.64 -12.43
CA GLU A 94 -9.46 -1.33 -13.86
C GLU A 94 -9.80 0.14 -14.17
N ASN A 95 -10.63 0.78 -13.35
CA ASN A 95 -10.99 2.19 -13.48
C ASN A 95 -9.85 3.16 -13.05
N PHE A 96 -8.86 2.72 -12.28
CA PHE A 96 -7.72 3.58 -11.90
C PHE A 96 -6.86 3.99 -13.09
N LYS A 97 -6.80 3.17 -14.14
CA LYS A 97 -6.16 3.52 -15.41
C LYS A 97 -6.73 4.82 -15.98
N ASP A 98 -8.05 4.94 -16.02
CA ASP A 98 -8.75 6.09 -16.60
C ASP A 98 -8.60 7.34 -15.71
N GLU A 99 -8.24 7.15 -14.44
CA GLU A 99 -7.97 8.21 -13.47
C GLU A 99 -6.49 8.62 -13.41
N ASN A 100 -5.65 8.13 -14.32
CA ASN A 100 -4.20 8.38 -14.37
C ASN A 100 -3.48 7.98 -13.06
N ILE A 101 -3.88 6.85 -12.46
CA ILE A 101 -3.25 6.29 -11.26
C ILE A 101 -2.47 5.03 -11.67
N LYS A 102 -1.18 5.00 -11.37
CA LYS A 102 -0.31 3.84 -11.58
C LYS A 102 -0.38 2.91 -10.39
N VAL A 103 -0.79 1.66 -10.61
CA VAL A 103 -0.93 0.66 -9.55
C VAL A 103 0.28 -0.26 -9.51
N ARG A 104 0.77 -0.57 -8.31
CA ARG A 104 1.82 -1.55 -8.04
C ARG A 104 1.46 -2.37 -6.81
N PHE A 105 1.75 -3.67 -6.83
CA PHE A 105 1.54 -4.54 -5.68
C PHE A 105 2.89 -4.95 -5.07
N LEU A 106 2.99 -4.79 -3.75
CA LEU A 106 4.18 -5.13 -2.95
C LEU A 106 3.91 -6.39 -2.14
N GLY A 107 4.90 -7.27 -2.02
CA GLY A 107 4.85 -8.49 -1.22
C GLY A 107 4.95 -9.77 -2.04
N ASP A 108 5.05 -10.89 -1.35
CA ASP A 108 5.17 -12.21 -1.97
C ASP A 108 3.83 -12.70 -2.52
N ARG A 109 3.77 -12.91 -3.82
CA ARG A 109 2.55 -13.39 -4.52
C ARG A 109 2.38 -14.91 -4.48
N THR A 110 3.43 -15.65 -4.07
CA THR A 110 3.46 -17.12 -4.14
C THR A 110 2.25 -17.79 -3.49
N PRO A 111 1.80 -17.40 -2.27
CA PRO A 111 0.67 -18.06 -1.61
C PRO A 111 -0.70 -17.57 -2.10
N LEU A 112 -0.75 -16.57 -2.98
CA LEU A 112 -2.01 -16.05 -3.50
C LEU A 112 -2.58 -16.96 -4.58
N ALA A 113 -3.92 -17.02 -4.67
CA ALA A 113 -4.61 -17.76 -5.71
C ALA A 113 -4.30 -17.20 -7.12
N ASP A 114 -4.28 -18.06 -8.13
CA ASP A 114 -3.84 -17.69 -9.49
C ASP A 114 -4.73 -16.63 -10.13
N ASP A 115 -6.02 -16.64 -9.85
CA ASP A 115 -6.96 -15.60 -10.30
C ASP A 115 -6.63 -14.21 -9.72
N ILE A 116 -6.20 -14.14 -8.45
CA ILE A 116 -5.75 -12.90 -7.81
C ILE A 116 -4.45 -12.42 -8.48
N LYS A 117 -3.48 -13.31 -8.70
CA LYS A 117 -2.23 -12.98 -9.39
C LYS A 117 -2.48 -12.41 -10.79
N ALA A 118 -3.39 -13.04 -11.53
CA ALA A 118 -3.76 -12.59 -12.88
C ALA A 118 -4.42 -11.19 -12.86
N LEU A 119 -5.31 -10.94 -11.90
CA LEU A 119 -5.92 -9.62 -11.72
C LEU A 119 -4.89 -8.55 -11.31
N MET A 120 -3.93 -8.89 -10.43
CA MET A 120 -2.85 -7.97 -10.06
C MET A 120 -2.01 -7.58 -11.29
N LEU A 121 -1.56 -8.56 -12.07
CA LEU A 121 -0.81 -8.31 -13.31
C LEU A 121 -1.61 -7.45 -14.29
N LYS A 122 -2.88 -7.76 -14.50
CA LYS A 122 -3.76 -6.97 -15.39
C LYS A 122 -3.86 -5.50 -14.96
N ASN A 123 -3.96 -5.23 -13.66
CA ASN A 123 -4.01 -3.87 -13.13
C ASN A 123 -2.67 -3.13 -13.29
N GLU A 124 -1.54 -3.80 -13.02
CA GLU A 124 -0.22 -3.23 -13.20
C GLU A 124 0.04 -2.90 -14.68
N ASP A 125 -0.20 -3.84 -15.58
CA ASP A 125 -0.02 -3.64 -17.02
C ASP A 125 -0.96 -2.57 -17.58
N GLY A 126 -2.21 -2.58 -17.14
CA GLY A 126 -3.21 -1.61 -17.56
C GLY A 126 -2.89 -0.17 -17.14
N SER A 127 -2.16 0.02 -16.04
CA SER A 127 -1.83 1.34 -15.49
C SER A 127 -0.36 1.74 -15.65
N LYS A 128 0.46 0.95 -16.33
CA LYS A 128 1.93 1.15 -16.40
C LYS A 128 2.35 2.51 -16.97
N ASP A 129 1.56 3.07 -17.89
CA ASP A 129 1.84 4.33 -18.56
C ASP A 129 1.22 5.54 -17.84
N ALA A 130 0.50 5.32 -16.72
CA ALA A 130 -0.05 6.41 -15.92
C ALA A 130 1.09 7.21 -15.27
N THR A 131 0.91 8.53 -15.24
CA THR A 131 1.91 9.52 -14.79
C THR A 131 1.49 10.29 -13.54
N GLY A 132 0.30 10.02 -13.01
CA GLY A 132 -0.21 10.64 -11.79
C GLY A 132 0.28 9.90 -10.53
N LEU A 133 -0.63 9.63 -9.59
CA LEU A 133 -0.33 8.96 -8.34
C LEU A 133 0.25 7.55 -8.56
N ASN A 134 1.39 7.26 -7.93
CA ASN A 134 1.90 5.89 -7.78
C ASN A 134 1.22 5.26 -6.55
N LEU A 135 0.24 4.40 -6.80
CA LEU A 135 -0.52 3.70 -5.77
C LEU A 135 0.08 2.32 -5.53
N ASN A 136 0.73 2.14 -4.39
CA ASN A 136 1.33 0.89 -3.98
C ASN A 136 0.41 0.18 -2.98
N ILE A 137 0.09 -1.09 -3.21
CA ILE A 137 -0.79 -1.88 -2.36
C ILE A 137 0.00 -3.08 -1.84
N ALA A 138 0.30 -3.06 -0.53
CA ALA A 138 1.05 -4.12 0.13
C ALA A 138 0.10 -5.27 0.50
N ILE A 139 0.29 -6.43 -0.16
CA ILE A 139 -0.51 -7.65 0.00
C ILE A 139 0.43 -8.82 0.23
N ASN A 140 0.15 -9.60 1.27
CA ASN A 140 1.05 -10.62 1.76
C ASN A 140 2.47 -10.07 1.97
N TYR A 141 2.50 -8.91 2.60
CA TYR A 141 3.69 -8.14 2.86
C TYR A 141 4.08 -8.19 4.35
N GLY A 142 5.35 -8.07 4.62
CA GLY A 142 5.92 -7.87 5.94
C GLY A 142 7.36 -7.40 5.78
N GLY A 143 7.79 -6.36 6.52
CA GLY A 143 9.13 -5.78 6.36
C GLY A 143 10.26 -6.78 6.60
N ARG A 144 10.11 -7.69 7.58
CA ARG A 144 11.10 -8.76 7.80
C ARG A 144 11.11 -9.78 6.66
N ASP A 145 9.94 -10.11 6.10
CA ASP A 145 9.83 -11.00 4.94
C ASP A 145 10.47 -10.36 3.70
N GLU A 146 10.26 -9.08 3.51
CA GLU A 146 10.88 -8.30 2.43
C GLU A 146 12.41 -8.29 2.52
N ILE A 147 12.97 -8.12 3.73
CA ILE A 147 14.42 -8.21 3.95
C ILE A 147 14.93 -9.59 3.55
N VAL A 148 14.24 -10.67 3.97
CA VAL A 148 14.59 -12.04 3.58
C VAL A 148 14.51 -12.24 2.06
N HIS A 149 13.50 -11.65 1.41
CA HIS A 149 13.38 -11.65 -0.04
C HIS A 149 14.59 -10.97 -0.72
N ALA A 150 14.97 -9.79 -0.27
CA ALA A 150 16.12 -9.06 -0.80
C ALA A 150 17.43 -9.85 -0.63
N VAL A 151 17.66 -10.43 0.55
CA VAL A 151 18.82 -11.27 0.82
C VAL A 151 18.87 -12.48 -0.10
N LYS A 152 17.76 -13.18 -0.30
CA LYS A 152 17.68 -14.32 -1.23
C LYS A 152 18.02 -13.92 -2.67
N LYS A 153 17.55 -12.76 -3.13
CA LYS A 153 17.89 -12.22 -4.46
C LYS A 153 19.38 -11.94 -4.60
N ILE A 154 19.98 -11.31 -3.60
CA ILE A 154 21.41 -10.98 -3.58
C ILE A 154 22.26 -12.25 -3.63
N ILE A 155 21.91 -13.27 -2.83
CA ILE A 155 22.59 -14.57 -2.83
C ILE A 155 22.45 -15.27 -4.19
N ALA A 156 21.25 -15.29 -4.74
CA ALA A 156 20.98 -15.92 -6.05
C ALA A 156 21.74 -15.23 -7.19
N ALA A 157 22.01 -13.93 -7.06
CA ALA A 157 22.82 -13.17 -8.02
C ALA A 157 24.34 -13.38 -7.84
N GLY A 158 24.77 -14.18 -6.86
CA GLY A 158 26.20 -14.45 -6.61
C GLY A 158 27.00 -13.23 -6.15
N ILE A 159 26.36 -12.25 -5.53
CA ILE A 159 27.01 -11.01 -5.09
C ILE A 159 27.85 -11.31 -3.83
N PRO A 160 29.17 -11.00 -3.84
CA PRO A 160 30.04 -11.28 -2.70
C PRO A 160 29.74 -10.34 -1.52
N GLU A 161 30.01 -10.82 -0.30
CA GLU A 161 29.79 -10.07 0.95
C GLU A 161 30.38 -8.64 0.91
N SER A 162 31.58 -8.49 0.36
CA SER A 162 32.27 -7.19 0.26
C SER A 162 31.54 -6.13 -0.59
N LYS A 163 30.52 -6.54 -1.35
CA LYS A 163 29.68 -5.66 -2.19
C LYS A 163 28.32 -5.37 -1.57
N ILE A 164 28.00 -5.97 -0.43
CA ILE A 164 26.70 -5.74 0.23
C ILE A 164 26.72 -4.35 0.89
N THR A 165 25.78 -3.50 0.48
CA THR A 165 25.59 -2.15 0.99
C THR A 165 24.12 -1.91 1.30
N GLU A 166 23.77 -0.87 2.05
CA GLU A 166 22.39 -0.45 2.30
C GLU A 166 21.64 -0.19 0.96
N GLN A 167 22.32 0.45 0.01
CA GLN A 167 21.76 0.70 -1.31
C GLN A 167 21.47 -0.61 -2.05
N LEU A 168 22.36 -1.59 -2.00
CA LEU A 168 22.12 -2.89 -2.63
C LEU A 168 20.92 -3.61 -2.01
N ILE A 169 20.73 -3.52 -0.68
CA ILE A 169 19.53 -4.04 -0.02
C ILE A 169 18.28 -3.31 -0.56
N SER A 170 18.29 -1.98 -0.54
CA SER A 170 17.18 -1.15 -1.02
C SER A 170 16.79 -1.48 -2.48
N ASP A 171 17.77 -1.69 -3.36
CA ASP A 171 17.57 -2.03 -4.76
C ASP A 171 16.95 -3.43 -4.98
N ASN A 172 16.94 -4.26 -3.95
CA ASN A 172 16.38 -5.62 -4.00
C ASN A 172 15.08 -5.79 -3.22
N LEU A 173 14.60 -4.74 -2.53
CA LEU A 173 13.29 -4.72 -1.88
C LEU A 173 12.14 -4.68 -2.89
N TYR A 174 10.91 -5.00 -2.46
CA TYR A 174 9.70 -4.78 -3.26
C TYR A 174 9.49 -3.29 -3.55
N THR A 175 9.99 -2.41 -2.67
CA THR A 175 9.93 -0.95 -2.75
C THR A 175 11.04 -0.32 -3.60
N ALA A 176 11.90 -1.13 -4.23
CA ALA A 176 13.01 -0.63 -5.06
C ALA A 176 12.55 0.43 -6.08
N GLY A 177 13.32 1.53 -6.16
CA GLY A 177 13.06 2.67 -7.05
C GLY A 177 12.00 3.66 -6.55
N MET A 178 11.46 3.47 -5.34
CA MET A 178 10.53 4.41 -4.70
C MET A 178 11.24 5.20 -3.60
N PRO A 179 10.82 6.44 -3.31
CA PRO A 179 11.28 7.15 -2.12
C PRO A 179 10.70 6.50 -0.86
N ASP A 180 11.39 6.64 0.26
CA ASP A 180 10.85 6.26 1.56
C ASP A 180 9.60 7.11 1.89
N PRO A 181 8.65 6.59 2.71
CA PRO A 181 7.52 7.38 3.17
C PRO A 181 7.98 8.55 4.06
N ASP A 182 7.48 9.76 3.77
CA ASP A 182 7.71 10.93 4.64
C ASP A 182 7.04 10.72 6.01
N PHE A 183 5.91 10.01 6.04
CA PHE A 183 5.24 9.59 7.28
C PHE A 183 4.25 8.45 7.05
N ILE A 184 3.92 7.77 8.16
CA ILE A 184 2.96 6.66 8.20
C ILE A 184 1.71 7.10 8.96
N ILE A 185 0.53 6.90 8.36
CA ILE A 185 -0.76 7.12 9.01
C ILE A 185 -1.34 5.78 9.46
N ARG A 186 -1.69 5.68 10.75
CA ARG A 186 -2.45 4.55 11.30
C ARG A 186 -3.68 5.05 12.05
N PRO A 187 -4.89 5.03 11.45
CA PRO A 187 -6.07 5.70 11.98
C PRO A 187 -6.76 4.98 13.14
N SER A 188 -6.12 3.99 13.75
CA SER A 188 -6.72 3.12 14.78
C SER A 188 -6.41 3.49 16.21
N GLY A 189 -5.57 4.51 16.44
CA GLY A 189 -5.04 4.86 17.77
C GLY A 189 -3.93 3.93 18.27
N GLU A 190 -3.36 3.10 17.40
CA GLU A 190 -2.26 2.20 17.71
C GLU A 190 -0.92 2.81 17.27
N TYR A 191 0.07 2.82 18.16
CA TYR A 191 1.38 3.42 17.93
C TYR A 191 2.46 2.36 17.62
N ARG A 192 2.21 1.48 16.65
CA ARG A 192 3.15 0.46 16.19
C ARG A 192 3.09 0.31 14.68
N THR A 193 4.20 -0.07 14.05
CA THR A 193 4.26 -0.32 12.60
C THR A 193 3.66 -1.66 12.20
N SER A 194 3.67 -2.66 13.08
CA SER A 194 3.17 -4.04 12.80
C SER A 194 3.86 -4.69 11.62
N ASN A 195 5.20 -4.62 11.57
CA ASN A 195 6.02 -5.21 10.51
C ASN A 195 5.76 -4.60 9.11
N TYR A 196 5.36 -3.32 9.06
CA TYR A 196 5.16 -2.53 7.84
C TYR A 196 6.38 -1.69 7.54
#